data_b49e997afa68978cb91d518462b5c656
#
_entry.id   b49e997afa68978cb91d518462b5c656
#
_cell.length_a   1.000
_cell.length_b   1.000
_cell.length_c   1.000
_cell.angle_alpha   90.00
_cell.angle_beta   90.00
_cell.angle_gamma   90.00
#
_symmetry.space_group_name_H-M   'P 1'
#
loop_
_entity.id
_entity.type
_entity.pdbx_description
1 polymer ?
#
loop_
_entity_poly.entity_id
_entity_poly.type
_entity_poly.pdbx_seq_one_letter_code
_entity_poly.pdbx_strand_id
1 'polypeptide(L)'
;MPDKQTIDKAKKDAAEGKSPSTQAGEFVHDEIEKIRQGEHGARNTKQAIAIGLSEARRAGVKLPPPKSGGPELKKKAKQDEERAGKPVSQTRSRARRKAVKKEPTSTVSSEALSKQAKSAAKQRSASDRSKAAKKAARTKGPKERSQAAKKAARTRAKNK
;
A
#
# COMPACT_ATOMS: atom_id res chain seq x y z
N MET A 1 -5.48 -7.93 12.40
CA MET A 1 -4.86 -9.00 11.59
C MET A 1 -5.39 -8.82 10.19
N PRO A 2 -4.59 -9.04 9.16
CA PRO A 2 -5.09 -8.97 7.79
C PRO A 2 -6.17 -10.01 7.56
N ASP A 3 -7.15 -9.69 6.73
CA ASP A 3 -8.22 -10.60 6.40
C ASP A 3 -7.72 -11.79 5.57
N LYS A 4 -8.35 -12.94 5.75
CA LYS A 4 -8.02 -14.14 4.98
C LYS A 4 -8.09 -13.87 3.47
N GLN A 5 -9.11 -13.13 3.02
CA GLN A 5 -9.27 -12.76 1.62
C GLN A 5 -8.10 -11.93 1.09
N THR A 6 -7.57 -11.01 1.89
CA THR A 6 -6.40 -10.18 1.52
C THR A 6 -5.15 -11.04 1.38
N ILE A 7 -4.96 -12.00 2.30
CA ILE A 7 -3.86 -12.97 2.24
C ILE A 7 -3.98 -13.83 0.97
N ASP A 8 -5.17 -14.31 0.66
CA ASP A 8 -5.40 -15.17 -0.51
C ASP A 8 -5.18 -14.41 -1.82
N LYS A 9 -5.61 -13.15 -1.91
CA LYS A 9 -5.31 -12.27 -3.06
C LYS A 9 -3.81 -12.07 -3.24
N ALA A 10 -3.08 -11.77 -2.16
CA ALA A 10 -1.63 -11.60 -2.23
C ALA A 10 -0.89 -12.89 -2.61
N LYS A 11 -1.36 -14.06 -2.17
CA LYS A 11 -0.83 -15.36 -2.59
C LYS A 11 -1.10 -15.63 -4.07
N LYS A 12 -2.30 -15.29 -4.57
CA LYS A 12 -2.63 -15.37 -6.00
C LYS A 12 -1.70 -14.48 -6.82
N ASP A 13 -1.49 -13.24 -6.40
CA ASP A 13 -0.55 -12.32 -7.04
C ASP A 13 0.88 -12.88 -7.06
N ALA A 14 1.29 -13.57 -5.98
CA ALA A 14 2.60 -14.24 -5.93
C ALA A 14 2.68 -15.40 -6.92
N ALA A 15 1.64 -16.24 -7.01
CA ALA A 15 1.57 -17.35 -7.96
C ALA A 15 1.57 -16.87 -9.42
N GLU A 16 0.98 -15.70 -9.69
CA GLU A 16 1.03 -15.03 -10.99
C GLU A 16 2.36 -14.32 -11.28
N GLY A 17 3.37 -14.44 -10.41
CA GLY A 17 4.68 -13.82 -10.59
C GLY A 17 4.70 -12.29 -10.40
N LYS A 18 3.65 -11.73 -9.80
CA LYS A 18 3.59 -10.28 -9.53
C LYS A 18 4.62 -9.87 -8.47
N SER A 19 5.11 -8.63 -8.59
CA SER A 19 6.14 -8.13 -7.68
C SER A 19 5.65 -8.07 -6.21
N PRO A 20 6.56 -8.20 -5.22
CA PRO A 20 6.19 -8.07 -3.80
C PRO A 20 5.49 -6.76 -3.45
N SER A 21 5.78 -5.67 -4.17
CA SER A 21 5.10 -4.40 -3.99
C SER A 21 3.64 -4.43 -4.46
N THR A 22 3.31 -5.24 -5.46
CA THR A 22 1.93 -5.46 -5.92
C THR A 22 1.17 -6.29 -4.89
N GLN A 23 1.76 -7.41 -4.44
CA GLN A 23 1.20 -8.25 -3.38
C GLN A 23 0.91 -7.46 -2.10
N ALA A 24 1.82 -6.57 -1.70
CA ALA A 24 1.62 -5.71 -0.53
C ALA A 24 0.57 -4.62 -0.76
N GLY A 25 0.28 -4.27 -2.00
CA GLY A 25 -0.79 -3.36 -2.38
C GLY A 25 -2.16 -3.81 -1.89
N GLU A 26 -2.41 -5.12 -1.87
CA GLU A 26 -3.67 -5.70 -1.36
C GLU A 26 -3.88 -5.37 0.13
N PHE A 27 -2.83 -5.46 0.95
CA PHE A 27 -2.90 -5.12 2.37
C PHE A 27 -3.07 -3.63 2.61
N VAL A 28 -2.42 -2.79 1.81
CA VAL A 28 -2.60 -1.33 1.90
C VAL A 28 -4.00 -0.93 1.50
N HIS A 29 -4.57 -1.56 0.48
CA HIS A 29 -5.95 -1.34 0.04
C HIS A 29 -6.94 -1.74 1.14
N ASP A 30 -6.78 -2.93 1.70
CA ASP A 30 -7.60 -3.45 2.81
C ASP A 30 -7.58 -2.52 4.02
N GLU A 31 -6.40 -2.05 4.42
CA GLU A 31 -6.24 -1.10 5.53
C GLU A 31 -6.96 0.24 5.25
N ILE A 32 -6.87 0.75 4.02
CA ILE A 32 -7.57 1.97 3.60
C ILE A 32 -9.08 1.79 3.67
N GLU A 33 -9.60 0.65 3.20
CA GLU A 33 -11.03 0.36 3.24
C GLU A 33 -11.55 0.22 4.68
N LYS A 34 -10.83 -0.44 5.57
CA LYS A 34 -11.16 -0.54 7.00
C LYS A 34 -11.25 0.84 7.67
N ILE A 35 -10.32 1.74 7.34
CA ILE A 35 -10.36 3.12 7.85
C ILE A 35 -11.57 3.87 7.27
N ARG A 36 -11.89 3.70 5.99
CA ARG A 36 -13.07 4.31 5.35
C ARG A 36 -14.37 3.81 5.94
N GLN A 37 -14.44 2.54 6.31
CA GLN A 37 -15.59 1.92 6.98
C GLN A 37 -15.70 2.31 8.45
N GLY A 38 -14.72 3.06 8.98
CA GLY A 38 -14.73 3.53 10.37
C GLY A 38 -14.34 2.48 11.41
N GLU A 39 -13.77 1.34 11.01
CA GLU A 39 -13.29 0.35 11.98
C GLU A 39 -12.22 0.91 12.91
N HIS A 40 -11.37 1.77 12.37
CA HIS A 40 -10.37 2.56 13.08
C HIS A 40 -9.89 3.73 12.21
N GLY A 41 -9.02 4.59 12.75
CA GLY A 41 -8.42 5.70 12.01
C GLY A 41 -6.91 5.58 11.85
N ALA A 42 -6.30 6.61 11.30
CA ALA A 42 -4.86 6.77 11.22
C ALA A 42 -4.50 8.25 11.41
N ARG A 43 -3.38 8.55 12.06
CA ARG A 43 -2.90 9.93 12.27
C ARG A 43 -2.66 10.68 10.96
N ASN A 44 -2.22 9.97 9.94
CA ASN A 44 -1.99 10.48 8.59
C ASN A 44 -1.95 9.33 7.57
N THR A 45 -2.01 9.68 6.28
CA THR A 45 -1.97 8.73 5.17
C THR A 45 -0.74 7.84 5.18
N LYS A 46 0.44 8.37 5.60
CA LYS A 46 1.68 7.57 5.69
C LYS A 46 1.58 6.48 6.73
N GLN A 47 0.91 6.75 7.85
CA GLN A 47 0.68 5.74 8.89
C GLN A 47 -0.25 4.64 8.40
N ALA A 48 -1.35 4.96 7.71
CA ALA A 48 -2.23 3.96 7.12
C ALA A 48 -1.47 3.03 6.16
N ILE A 49 -0.69 3.60 5.25
CA ILE A 49 0.16 2.83 4.33
C ILE A 49 1.17 1.97 5.10
N ALA A 50 1.81 2.51 6.14
CA ALA A 50 2.80 1.79 6.95
C ALA A 50 2.18 0.60 7.71
N ILE A 51 0.93 0.72 8.16
CA ILE A 51 0.19 -0.38 8.78
C ILE A 51 -0.01 -1.51 7.77
N GLY A 52 -0.55 -1.24 6.59
CA GLY A 52 -0.75 -2.24 5.55
C GLY A 52 0.57 -2.92 5.11
N LEU A 53 1.67 -2.16 4.93
CA LEU A 53 2.98 -2.72 4.61
C LEU A 53 3.54 -3.60 5.75
N SER A 54 3.30 -3.23 7.01
CA SER A 54 3.69 -4.04 8.17
C SER A 54 2.88 -5.35 8.23
N GLU A 55 1.62 -5.31 7.90
CA GLU A 55 0.76 -6.48 7.80
C GLU A 55 1.18 -7.41 6.66
N ALA A 56 1.51 -6.85 5.48
CA ALA A 56 2.04 -7.61 4.36
C ALA A 56 3.32 -8.38 4.72
N ARG A 57 4.30 -7.73 5.39
CA ARG A 57 5.53 -8.40 5.85
C ARG A 57 5.24 -9.54 6.81
N ARG A 58 4.35 -9.31 7.77
CA ARG A 58 3.95 -10.36 8.74
C ARG A 58 3.16 -11.49 8.12
N ALA A 59 2.48 -11.24 7.00
CA ALA A 59 1.83 -12.27 6.18
C ALA A 59 2.81 -13.02 5.27
N GLY A 60 4.11 -12.68 5.28
CA GLY A 60 5.16 -13.37 4.52
C GLY A 60 5.51 -12.74 3.18
N VAL A 61 4.97 -11.57 2.83
CA VAL A 61 5.37 -10.85 1.62
C VAL A 61 6.77 -10.27 1.80
N LYS A 62 7.73 -10.73 0.99
CA LYS A 62 9.14 -10.31 1.05
C LYS A 62 9.33 -8.91 0.44
N LEU A 63 9.00 -7.89 1.20
CA LEU A 63 9.17 -6.50 0.80
C LEU A 63 10.61 -6.03 1.08
N PRO A 64 11.28 -5.38 0.12
CA PRO A 64 12.56 -4.76 0.39
C PRO A 64 12.43 -3.70 1.49
N PRO A 65 13.48 -3.46 2.29
CA PRO A 65 13.47 -2.40 3.28
C PRO A 65 13.22 -1.04 2.63
N PRO A 66 12.59 -0.08 3.35
CA PRO A 66 12.33 1.23 2.80
C PRO A 66 13.64 1.93 2.42
N LYS A 67 13.70 2.47 1.19
CA LYS A 67 14.87 3.20 0.69
C LYS A 67 15.09 4.51 1.44
N SER A 68 13.99 5.19 1.78
CA SER A 68 13.96 6.44 2.56
C SER A 68 13.39 6.17 3.95
N GLY A 69 14.00 6.76 4.96
CA GLY A 69 13.61 6.58 6.35
C GLY A 69 14.84 6.27 7.22
N GLY A 70 14.79 6.73 8.46
CA GLY A 70 15.87 6.52 9.42
C GLY A 70 16.11 5.04 9.75
N PRO A 71 17.19 4.74 10.49
CA PRO A 71 17.54 3.37 10.89
C PRO A 71 16.41 2.66 11.64
N GLU A 72 15.64 3.39 12.43
CA GLU A 72 14.47 2.87 13.15
C GLU A 72 13.41 2.24 12.24
N LEU A 73 13.12 2.89 11.09
CA LEU A 73 12.13 2.37 10.14
C LEU A 73 12.62 1.10 9.47
N LYS A 74 13.92 1.03 9.14
CA LYS A 74 14.53 -0.18 8.57
C LYS A 74 14.54 -1.32 9.59
N LYS A 75 14.90 -1.03 10.84
CA LYS A 75 14.86 -1.99 11.96
C LYS A 75 13.44 -2.53 12.15
N LYS A 76 12.43 -1.66 12.13
CA LYS A 76 11.03 -2.04 12.25
C LYS A 76 10.58 -2.95 11.10
N ALA A 77 10.97 -2.63 9.86
CA ALA A 77 10.65 -3.44 8.69
C ALA A 77 11.23 -4.86 8.81
N LYS A 78 12.49 -4.98 9.26
CA LYS A 78 13.14 -6.26 9.53
C LYS A 78 12.45 -7.06 10.63
N GLN A 79 12.09 -6.41 11.74
CA GLN A 79 11.35 -7.05 12.83
C GLN A 79 9.97 -7.57 12.39
N ASP A 80 9.27 -6.84 11.50
CA ASP A 80 7.98 -7.30 10.98
C ASP A 80 8.15 -8.52 10.06
N GLU A 81 9.25 -8.59 9.29
CA GLU A 81 9.61 -9.73 8.45
C GLU A 81 9.98 -10.96 9.31
N GLU A 82 10.81 -10.79 10.34
CA GLU A 82 11.20 -11.85 11.29
C GLU A 82 10.01 -12.43 12.08
N ARG A 83 8.91 -11.66 12.15
CA ARG A 83 7.66 -12.08 12.78
C ARG A 83 6.65 -12.69 11.81
N ALA A 84 7.03 -12.90 10.55
CA ALA A 84 6.17 -13.55 9.58
C ALA A 84 5.71 -14.94 10.08
N GLY A 85 4.40 -15.19 10.01
CA GLY A 85 3.80 -16.45 10.46
C GLY A 85 3.74 -16.67 11.97
N LYS A 86 4.30 -15.76 12.79
CA LYS A 86 4.26 -15.89 14.25
C LYS A 86 2.97 -15.31 14.84
N PRO A 87 2.44 -15.91 15.92
CA PRO A 87 1.24 -15.40 16.58
C PRO A 87 1.46 -13.99 17.14
N VAL A 88 0.43 -13.16 17.01
CA VAL A 88 0.46 -11.77 17.50
C VAL A 88 0.02 -11.74 18.96
N SER A 89 0.77 -11.06 19.82
CA SER A 89 0.37 -10.82 21.20
C SER A 89 -0.98 -10.10 21.25
N GLN A 90 -1.98 -10.74 21.86
CA GLN A 90 -3.35 -10.18 21.99
C GLN A 90 -3.35 -8.85 22.74
N THR A 91 -2.55 -8.73 23.80
CA THR A 91 -2.44 -7.51 24.59
C THR A 91 -1.95 -6.33 23.74
N ARG A 92 -0.87 -6.54 22.96
CA ARG A 92 -0.36 -5.51 22.04
C ARG A 92 -1.34 -5.17 20.93
N SER A 93 -2.04 -6.18 20.39
CA SER A 93 -3.05 -5.99 19.35
C SER A 93 -4.22 -5.15 19.88
N ARG A 94 -4.73 -5.45 21.07
CA ARG A 94 -5.80 -4.68 21.73
C ARG A 94 -5.38 -3.24 22.02
N ALA A 95 -4.19 -3.04 22.60
CA ALA A 95 -3.65 -1.70 22.89
C ALA A 95 -3.51 -0.86 21.62
N ARG A 96 -2.96 -1.44 20.53
CA ARG A 96 -2.83 -0.76 19.25
C ARG A 96 -4.20 -0.40 18.66
N ARG A 97 -5.15 -1.35 18.65
CA ARG A 97 -6.52 -1.11 18.16
C ARG A 97 -7.20 0.02 18.94
N LYS A 98 -7.07 0.05 20.26
CA LYS A 98 -7.59 1.13 21.09
C LYS A 98 -6.96 2.49 20.76
N ALA A 99 -5.66 2.52 20.46
CA ALA A 99 -4.97 3.74 20.06
C ALA A 99 -5.45 4.25 18.68
N VAL A 100 -5.47 3.40 17.65
CA VAL A 100 -5.86 3.81 16.30
C VAL A 100 -7.36 4.12 16.16
N LYS A 101 -8.23 3.57 17.02
CA LYS A 101 -9.66 3.95 17.06
C LYS A 101 -9.90 5.42 17.41
N LYS A 102 -8.94 6.09 18.05
CA LYS A 102 -9.04 7.51 18.39
C LYS A 102 -8.55 8.43 17.27
N GLU A 103 -7.94 7.87 16.23
CA GLU A 103 -7.37 8.63 15.13
C GLU A 103 -8.44 8.96 14.07
N PRO A 104 -8.28 10.04 13.28
CA PRO A 104 -9.25 10.43 12.27
C PRO A 104 -9.28 9.46 11.08
N THR A 105 -10.46 9.31 10.47
CA THR A 105 -10.67 8.49 9.26
C THR A 105 -10.44 9.29 7.97
N SER A 106 -10.55 10.62 8.01
CA SER A 106 -10.39 11.51 6.85
C SER A 106 -9.02 11.46 6.18
N THR A 107 -8.03 10.93 6.86
CA THR A 107 -6.64 10.81 6.39
C THR A 107 -6.46 9.87 5.19
N VAL A 108 -7.47 9.06 4.87
CA VAL A 108 -7.50 8.18 3.69
C VAL A 108 -8.53 8.61 2.64
N SER A 109 -8.97 9.86 2.69
CA SER A 109 -9.78 10.45 1.62
C SER A 109 -9.03 10.41 0.28
N SER A 110 -9.77 10.46 -0.83
CA SER A 110 -9.18 10.46 -2.18
C SER A 110 -8.19 11.61 -2.37
N GLU A 111 -8.47 12.76 -1.77
CA GLU A 111 -7.58 13.93 -1.80
C GLU A 111 -6.29 13.70 -1.00
N ALA A 112 -6.40 13.16 0.22
CA ALA A 112 -5.25 12.87 1.07
C ALA A 112 -4.33 11.85 0.41
N LEU A 113 -4.89 10.78 -0.16
CA LEU A 113 -4.16 9.76 -0.90
C LEU A 113 -3.50 10.33 -2.15
N SER A 114 -4.21 11.18 -2.93
CA SER A 114 -3.66 11.85 -4.10
C SER A 114 -2.50 12.77 -3.72
N LYS A 115 -2.65 13.56 -2.66
CA LYS A 115 -1.59 14.44 -2.13
C LYS A 115 -0.36 13.63 -1.71
N GLN A 116 -0.55 12.51 -1.01
CA GLN A 116 0.53 11.62 -0.61
C GLN A 116 1.22 10.99 -1.82
N ALA A 117 0.48 10.52 -2.82
CA ALA A 117 1.03 9.94 -4.04
C ALA A 117 1.87 10.95 -4.83
N LYS A 118 1.37 12.18 -4.98
CA LYS A 118 2.10 13.29 -5.63
C LYS A 118 3.40 13.62 -4.87
N SER A 119 3.34 13.70 -3.54
CA SER A 119 4.52 13.95 -2.69
C SER A 119 5.56 12.83 -2.86
N ALA A 120 5.14 11.57 -2.77
CA ALA A 120 6.03 10.42 -2.97
C ALA A 120 6.64 10.39 -4.38
N ALA A 121 5.88 10.77 -5.42
CA ALA A 121 6.38 10.85 -6.78
C ALA A 121 7.45 11.94 -6.95
N LYS A 122 7.28 13.10 -6.31
CA LYS A 122 8.28 14.19 -6.32
C LYS A 122 9.61 13.78 -5.67
N GLN A 123 9.57 12.91 -4.65
CA GLN A 123 10.77 12.43 -3.95
C GLN A 123 11.58 11.39 -4.74
N ARG A 124 11.01 10.84 -5.83
CA ARG A 124 11.71 9.90 -6.70
C ARG A 124 12.68 10.64 -7.62
N SER A 125 13.86 10.06 -7.84
CA SER A 125 14.80 10.59 -8.85
C SER A 125 14.19 10.55 -10.26
N ALA A 126 14.68 11.38 -11.16
CA ALA A 126 14.29 11.36 -12.57
C ALA A 126 14.52 9.96 -13.20
N SER A 127 15.63 9.31 -12.85
CA SER A 127 15.96 7.95 -13.27
C SER A 127 14.92 6.93 -12.79
N ASP A 128 14.54 6.97 -11.50
CA ASP A 128 13.54 6.03 -10.97
C ASP A 128 12.15 6.26 -11.59
N ARG A 129 11.78 7.51 -11.85
CA ARG A 129 10.53 7.82 -12.57
C ARG A 129 10.56 7.27 -14.00
N SER A 130 11.66 7.44 -14.73
CA SER A 130 11.84 6.89 -16.07
C SER A 130 11.78 5.37 -16.09
N LYS A 131 12.47 4.69 -15.16
CA LYS A 131 12.42 3.24 -15.01
C LYS A 131 11.01 2.74 -14.73
N ALA A 132 10.27 3.40 -13.84
CA ALA A 132 8.89 3.05 -13.53
C ALA A 132 7.96 3.23 -14.74
N ALA A 133 8.12 4.33 -15.49
CA ALA A 133 7.36 4.57 -16.71
C ALA A 133 7.65 3.53 -17.80
N LYS A 134 8.93 3.19 -18.02
CA LYS A 134 9.32 2.12 -18.95
C LYS A 134 8.76 0.76 -18.54
N LYS A 135 8.79 0.43 -17.24
CA LYS A 135 8.20 -0.81 -16.71
C LYS A 135 6.68 -0.84 -16.96
N ALA A 136 5.97 0.23 -16.63
CA ALA A 136 4.52 0.33 -16.86
C ALA A 136 4.16 0.22 -18.35
N ALA A 137 4.97 0.82 -19.24
CA ALA A 137 4.79 0.71 -20.67
C ALA A 137 5.00 -0.71 -21.22
N ARG A 138 5.89 -1.48 -20.60
CA ARG A 138 6.11 -2.91 -20.96
C ARG A 138 4.99 -3.80 -20.43
N THR A 139 4.53 -3.56 -19.20
CA THR A 139 3.46 -4.35 -18.56
C THR A 139 2.12 -4.15 -19.28
N LYS A 140 1.80 -2.92 -19.66
CA LYS A 140 0.61 -2.61 -20.47
C LYS A 140 1.04 -2.52 -21.94
N GLY A 141 0.72 -3.49 -22.74
CA GLY A 141 1.00 -3.48 -24.17
C GLY A 141 0.41 -2.25 -24.91
N PRO A 142 0.79 -2.01 -26.17
CA PRO A 142 0.31 -0.84 -26.93
C PRO A 142 -1.20 -0.72 -27.00
N LYS A 143 -1.91 -1.83 -27.16
CA LYS A 143 -3.38 -1.89 -27.23
C LYS A 143 -4.03 -1.42 -25.93
N GLU A 144 -3.59 -1.95 -24.78
CA GLU A 144 -4.14 -1.56 -23.48
C GLU A 144 -3.84 -0.09 -23.12
N ARG A 145 -2.66 0.41 -23.49
CA ARG A 145 -2.32 1.83 -23.32
C ARG A 145 -3.23 2.75 -24.16
N SER A 146 -3.50 2.37 -25.40
CA SER A 146 -4.42 3.10 -26.28
C SER A 146 -5.83 3.13 -25.71
N GLN A 147 -6.34 1.97 -25.26
CA GLN A 147 -7.67 1.88 -24.65
C GLN A 147 -7.76 2.71 -23.35
N ALA A 148 -6.74 2.67 -22.50
CA ALA A 148 -6.69 3.47 -21.27
C ALA A 148 -6.66 4.98 -21.59
N ALA A 149 -5.92 5.40 -22.62
CA ALA A 149 -5.88 6.80 -23.06
C ALA A 149 -7.24 7.26 -23.58
N LYS A 150 -7.90 6.47 -24.42
CA LYS A 150 -9.27 6.74 -24.93
C LYS A 150 -10.28 6.85 -23.79
N LYS A 151 -10.22 5.92 -22.79
CA LYS A 151 -11.08 5.97 -21.60
C LYS A 151 -10.85 7.24 -20.79
N ALA A 152 -9.59 7.61 -20.55
CA ALA A 152 -9.25 8.82 -19.82
C ALA A 152 -9.71 10.09 -20.53
N ALA A 153 -9.60 10.15 -21.87
CA ALA A 153 -10.09 11.27 -22.66
C ALA A 153 -11.62 11.42 -22.55
N ARG A 154 -12.36 10.30 -22.66
CA ARG A 154 -13.83 10.28 -22.47
C ARG A 154 -14.26 10.76 -21.08
N THR A 155 -13.54 10.31 -20.03
CA THR A 155 -13.84 10.74 -18.66
C THR A 155 -13.60 12.24 -18.47
N ARG A 156 -12.51 12.78 -19.03
CA ARG A 156 -12.24 14.23 -18.99
C ARG A 156 -13.28 15.05 -19.73
N ALA A 157 -13.75 14.55 -20.88
CA ALA A 157 -14.80 15.23 -21.66
C ALA A 157 -16.16 15.28 -20.93
N LYS A 158 -16.47 14.24 -20.13
CA LYS A 158 -17.71 14.21 -19.32
C LYS A 158 -17.66 15.09 -18.08
N ASN A 159 -16.48 15.44 -17.59
CA ASN A 159 -16.28 16.21 -16.36
C ASN A 159 -15.95 17.70 -16.66
N LYS A 160 -16.10 18.15 -17.89
CA LYS A 160 -16.14 19.55 -18.31
C LYS A 160 -17.60 20.03 -18.44
#